data_c1db676d747fa6f4a0054dc4f4da055b
#
_entry.id   c1db676d747fa6f4a0054dc4f4da055b
#
_cell.length_a   1.000
_cell.length_b   1.000
_cell.length_c   1.000
_cell.angle_alpha   90.00
_cell.angle_beta   90.00
_cell.angle_gamma   90.00
#
_symmetry.space_group_name_H-M   'P 1'
#
loop_
_entity.id
_entity.type
_entity.pdbx_description
1 polymer ?
#
loop_
_entity_poly.entity_id
_entity_poly.type
_entity_poly.pdbx_seq_one_letter_code
_entity_poly.pdbx_strand_id
1 'polypeptide(L)'
;MSDIIKLLEKKREEAKLGGGKRRIDSQHAKGKLTARERIEVLLDQDTFEEYDMYVEHRTNDFGMADQKYAGDGVVTGSGKINGKLVYVFSQDFTVFGGSLSEAHAEKICKIMDMAMKVGAPIIGINDSGGARIQEGVASLAGYAEVFQRNVLASGVVPQISVIMGPCAGGAVYSPAMTDFIFMVKNTSFMFVTGPDVVKTVTQENVTQEELGGAKTHTSKSSVADGAFNNDIETLQEVKSLIDLLPSSNREKSKNIKDSFQDLSPDYSLDTLVPENANKPYDMKELINKVVDNNYFFEIQPDFAKNIITGFGRIEGRTVGFVANQPLVLAGCLDIDSGKKGGRFVRFCDCFNIPIVTFVDVPGFLPGVSQEHNGIIKNGAKLLYAYAEATVPTITIITRKAYGGAYVVMASKHLRGDINYAWPSAEIAVMGAKGATEILFRNEIKDKKKIDKRTQEYTDQFVNPFIASKRGFIDDVIRPHSTRRRIATALENLKDKELSSPLKKHDNIPL
;
A
#
# COMPACT_ATOMS: atom_id res chain seq x y z
N MET A 1 -39.67 -6.74 -33.43
CA MET A 1 -38.45 -6.02 -32.96
C MET A 1 -38.79 -5.02 -31.88
N SER A 2 -39.75 -4.10 -32.06
CA SER A 2 -40.14 -3.10 -31.04
C SER A 2 -40.51 -3.67 -29.66
N ASP A 3 -41.29 -4.75 -29.59
CA ASP A 3 -41.75 -5.30 -28.30
C ASP A 3 -40.65 -6.05 -27.56
N ILE A 4 -39.71 -6.68 -28.28
CA ILE A 4 -38.54 -7.32 -27.65
C ILE A 4 -37.59 -6.26 -27.09
N ILE A 5 -37.40 -5.13 -27.79
CA ILE A 5 -36.56 -4.03 -27.28
C ILE A 5 -37.19 -3.42 -26.02
N LYS A 6 -38.50 -3.20 -26.00
CA LYS A 6 -39.23 -2.70 -24.83
C LYS A 6 -39.11 -3.66 -23.65
N LEU A 7 -39.18 -4.97 -23.91
CA LEU A 7 -38.95 -5.98 -22.86
C LEU A 7 -37.52 -5.92 -22.31
N LEU A 8 -36.52 -5.77 -23.20
CA LEU A 8 -35.12 -5.61 -22.79
C LEU A 8 -34.93 -4.38 -21.90
N GLU A 9 -35.44 -3.24 -22.31
CA GLU A 9 -35.37 -1.99 -21.56
C GLU A 9 -36.02 -2.15 -20.18
N LYS A 10 -37.21 -2.74 -20.12
CA LYS A 10 -37.91 -3.03 -18.86
C LYS A 10 -37.07 -3.94 -17.94
N LYS A 11 -36.50 -5.01 -18.48
CA LYS A 11 -35.65 -5.94 -17.70
C LYS A 11 -34.37 -5.26 -17.19
N ARG A 12 -33.77 -4.37 -17.99
CA ARG A 12 -32.63 -3.59 -17.57
C ARG A 12 -32.96 -2.64 -16.42
N GLU A 13 -34.07 -1.92 -16.53
CA GLU A 13 -34.52 -1.01 -15.44
C GLU A 13 -34.85 -1.79 -14.16
N GLU A 14 -35.54 -2.93 -14.25
CA GLU A 14 -35.77 -3.83 -13.11
C GLU A 14 -34.44 -4.28 -12.44
N ALA A 15 -33.45 -4.69 -13.23
CA ALA A 15 -32.14 -5.12 -12.73
C ALA A 15 -31.36 -4.00 -12.06
N LYS A 16 -31.48 -2.75 -12.54
CA LYS A 16 -30.82 -1.59 -11.93
C LYS A 16 -31.37 -1.23 -10.56
N LEU A 17 -32.61 -1.60 -10.27
CA LEU A 17 -33.25 -1.29 -8.97
C LEU A 17 -32.69 -2.12 -7.79
N GLY A 18 -31.93 -3.19 -8.07
CA GLY A 18 -31.38 -4.05 -7.02
C GLY A 18 -32.44 -4.49 -6.01
N GLY A 19 -32.28 -4.17 -4.74
CA GLY A 19 -33.23 -4.47 -3.67
C GLY A 19 -34.46 -3.56 -3.61
N GLY A 20 -34.59 -2.61 -4.56
CA GLY A 20 -35.73 -1.69 -4.71
C GLY A 20 -35.55 -0.35 -4.01
N LYS A 21 -36.37 0.63 -4.45
CA LYS A 21 -36.27 2.04 -4.05
C LYS A 21 -36.17 2.27 -2.54
N ARG A 22 -36.98 1.59 -1.75
CA ARG A 22 -36.95 1.74 -0.27
C ARG A 22 -35.58 1.44 0.33
N ARG A 23 -34.89 0.40 -0.19
CA ARG A 23 -33.57 0.02 0.31
C ARG A 23 -32.48 0.96 -0.21
N ILE A 24 -32.63 1.46 -1.45
CA ILE A 24 -31.77 2.52 -2.01
C ILE A 24 -31.87 3.79 -1.16
N ASP A 25 -33.09 4.27 -0.87
CA ASP A 25 -33.32 5.45 -0.02
C ASP A 25 -32.69 5.27 1.38
N SER A 26 -32.72 4.05 1.92
CA SER A 26 -32.07 3.73 3.21
C SER A 26 -30.54 3.79 3.13
N GLN A 27 -29.92 3.47 2.00
CA GLN A 27 -28.46 3.65 1.79
C GLN A 27 -28.11 5.14 1.74
N HIS A 28 -28.84 5.91 0.95
CA HIS A 28 -28.64 7.36 0.83
C HIS A 28 -28.82 8.08 2.17
N ALA A 29 -29.82 7.68 2.97
CA ALA A 29 -30.03 8.23 4.32
C ALA A 29 -28.86 8.01 5.28
N LYS A 30 -28.01 7.01 5.01
CA LYS A 30 -26.77 6.74 5.74
C LYS A 30 -25.54 7.45 5.14
N GLY A 31 -25.72 8.29 4.12
CA GLY A 31 -24.63 8.96 3.42
C GLY A 31 -23.81 8.03 2.49
N LYS A 32 -24.37 6.88 2.11
CA LYS A 32 -23.71 5.88 1.25
C LYS A 32 -24.30 5.91 -0.15
N LEU A 33 -23.46 5.74 -1.14
CA LEU A 33 -23.88 5.48 -2.52
C LEU A 33 -24.34 4.03 -2.71
N THR A 34 -25.15 3.77 -3.74
CA THR A 34 -25.45 2.42 -4.21
C THR A 34 -24.26 1.80 -4.93
N ALA A 35 -24.30 0.46 -5.14
CA ALA A 35 -23.26 -0.24 -5.88
C ALA A 35 -23.03 0.32 -7.30
N ARG A 36 -24.09 0.75 -7.99
CA ARG A 36 -24.01 1.31 -9.34
C ARG A 36 -23.47 2.73 -9.34
N GLU A 37 -23.96 3.59 -8.46
CA GLU A 37 -23.45 4.96 -8.30
C GLU A 37 -21.95 4.99 -7.97
N ARG A 38 -21.47 4.03 -7.16
CA ARG A 38 -20.02 3.87 -6.88
C ARG A 38 -19.22 3.57 -8.14
N ILE A 39 -19.73 2.70 -9.02
CA ILE A 39 -19.10 2.38 -10.32
C ILE A 39 -19.12 3.62 -11.23
N GLU A 40 -20.23 4.35 -11.30
CA GLU A 40 -20.34 5.58 -12.09
C GLU A 40 -19.36 6.66 -11.64
N VAL A 41 -19.14 6.82 -10.33
CA VAL A 41 -18.11 7.74 -9.78
C VAL A 41 -16.69 7.26 -10.07
N LEU A 42 -16.48 5.96 -10.00
CA LEU A 42 -15.13 5.36 -10.17
C LEU A 42 -14.65 5.40 -11.61
N LEU A 43 -15.51 5.08 -12.57
CA LEU A 43 -15.11 4.90 -13.96
C LEU A 43 -15.25 6.19 -14.80
N ASP A 44 -14.54 6.22 -15.89
CA ASP A 44 -14.73 7.26 -16.92
C ASP A 44 -16.14 7.13 -17.53
N GLN A 45 -16.75 8.28 -17.84
CA GLN A 45 -18.10 8.34 -18.36
C GLN A 45 -18.27 7.43 -19.59
N ASP A 46 -19.40 6.72 -19.68
CA ASP A 46 -19.80 5.86 -20.81
C ASP A 46 -18.82 4.72 -21.15
N THR A 47 -17.96 4.32 -20.18
CA THR A 47 -16.99 3.22 -20.40
C THR A 47 -17.36 1.91 -19.71
N PHE A 48 -18.40 1.91 -18.88
CA PHE A 48 -18.77 0.71 -18.10
C PHE A 48 -19.51 -0.31 -18.97
N GLU A 49 -18.95 -1.51 -19.05
CA GLU A 49 -19.57 -2.71 -19.64
C GLU A 49 -19.90 -3.70 -18.55
N GLU A 50 -21.19 -3.86 -18.26
CA GLU A 50 -21.67 -4.76 -17.21
C GLU A 50 -21.77 -6.22 -17.73
N TYR A 51 -21.27 -7.14 -16.94
CA TYR A 51 -21.39 -8.59 -17.19
C TYR A 51 -22.35 -9.25 -16.18
N ASP A 52 -23.11 -10.22 -16.67
CA ASP A 52 -24.00 -11.06 -15.85
C ASP A 52 -25.08 -10.27 -15.08
N MET A 53 -25.61 -9.19 -15.69
CA MET A 53 -26.66 -8.33 -15.11
C MET A 53 -27.90 -9.13 -14.69
N TYR A 54 -28.25 -10.23 -15.39
CA TYR A 54 -29.48 -11.01 -15.19
C TYR A 54 -29.25 -12.30 -14.41
N VAL A 55 -28.05 -12.56 -13.92
CA VAL A 55 -27.76 -13.72 -13.09
C VAL A 55 -28.52 -13.62 -11.77
N GLU A 56 -29.14 -14.71 -11.35
CA GLU A 56 -29.86 -14.83 -10.08
C GLU A 56 -29.29 -15.99 -9.26
N HIS A 57 -29.51 -15.99 -7.95
CA HIS A 57 -29.16 -17.11 -7.10
C HIS A 57 -29.96 -18.38 -7.46
N ARG A 58 -29.43 -19.55 -7.10
CA ARG A 58 -29.99 -20.86 -7.49
C ARG A 58 -30.79 -21.55 -6.38
N THR A 59 -30.68 -21.05 -5.15
CA THR A 59 -31.39 -21.68 -4.02
C THR A 59 -32.88 -21.40 -4.02
N ASN A 60 -33.67 -22.36 -3.56
CA ASN A 60 -35.11 -22.26 -3.37
C ASN A 60 -35.52 -22.42 -1.90
N ASP A 61 -34.56 -22.72 -1.02
CA ASP A 61 -34.79 -22.97 0.38
C ASP A 61 -35.06 -21.64 1.17
N PHE A 62 -35.66 -21.75 2.33
CA PHE A 62 -35.94 -20.63 3.24
C PHE A 62 -36.66 -19.43 2.61
N GLY A 63 -37.59 -19.69 1.66
CA GLY A 63 -38.38 -18.65 0.97
C GLY A 63 -37.61 -17.89 -0.10
N MET A 64 -36.45 -18.39 -0.51
CA MET A 64 -35.64 -17.75 -1.55
C MET A 64 -36.21 -17.91 -2.97
N ALA A 65 -37.09 -18.92 -3.20
CA ALA A 65 -37.73 -19.16 -4.49
C ALA A 65 -38.43 -17.90 -5.04
N ASP A 66 -39.11 -17.17 -4.14
CA ASP A 66 -39.91 -15.98 -4.47
C ASP A 66 -39.13 -14.66 -4.36
N GLN A 67 -37.83 -14.71 -4.00
CA GLN A 67 -36.97 -13.55 -3.80
C GLN A 67 -35.82 -13.55 -4.79
N LYS A 68 -36.13 -13.42 -6.06
CA LYS A 68 -35.13 -13.36 -7.14
C LYS A 68 -34.79 -11.92 -7.50
N TYR A 69 -33.52 -11.59 -7.40
CA TYR A 69 -32.99 -10.27 -7.77
C TYR A 69 -31.94 -10.44 -8.86
N ALA A 70 -32.12 -9.77 -9.99
CA ALA A 70 -31.17 -9.76 -11.08
C ALA A 70 -29.82 -9.18 -10.60
N GLY A 71 -28.74 -9.84 -10.97
CA GLY A 71 -27.38 -9.49 -10.54
C GLY A 71 -26.95 -10.08 -9.21
N ASP A 72 -27.87 -10.67 -8.46
CA ASP A 72 -27.65 -11.40 -7.20
C ASP A 72 -26.74 -10.66 -6.18
N GLY A 73 -26.97 -9.37 -6.00
CA GLY A 73 -26.28 -8.56 -4.98
C GLY A 73 -24.85 -8.15 -5.31
N VAL A 74 -24.42 -8.27 -6.56
CA VAL A 74 -23.14 -7.73 -7.03
C VAL A 74 -23.22 -7.26 -8.48
N VAL A 75 -22.72 -6.05 -8.71
CA VAL A 75 -22.54 -5.49 -10.06
C VAL A 75 -21.10 -5.75 -10.49
N THR A 76 -20.92 -6.40 -11.63
CA THR A 76 -19.60 -6.82 -12.15
C THR A 76 -19.42 -6.36 -13.58
N GLY A 77 -18.21 -5.94 -13.93
CA GLY A 77 -17.94 -5.49 -15.30
C GLY A 77 -16.51 -4.97 -15.48
N SER A 78 -16.30 -4.30 -16.59
CA SER A 78 -15.07 -3.58 -16.91
C SER A 78 -15.36 -2.15 -17.32
N GLY A 79 -14.38 -1.29 -17.22
CA GLY A 79 -14.45 0.10 -17.65
C GLY A 79 -13.08 0.73 -17.67
N LYS A 80 -13.03 2.06 -17.75
CA LYS A 80 -11.75 2.77 -17.78
C LYS A 80 -11.65 3.74 -16.62
N ILE A 81 -10.41 3.95 -16.15
CA ILE A 81 -10.03 5.03 -15.25
C ILE A 81 -8.88 5.78 -15.90
N ASN A 82 -9.10 7.06 -16.23
CA ASN A 82 -8.14 7.87 -16.97
C ASN A 82 -7.64 7.15 -18.24
N GLY A 83 -8.57 6.52 -18.98
CA GLY A 83 -8.30 5.74 -20.17
C GLY A 83 -7.71 4.35 -19.97
N LYS A 84 -7.32 3.97 -18.74
CA LYS A 84 -6.74 2.66 -18.39
C LYS A 84 -7.86 1.65 -18.11
N LEU A 85 -7.82 0.49 -18.75
CA LEU A 85 -8.78 -0.60 -18.51
C LEU A 85 -8.65 -1.13 -17.08
N VAL A 86 -9.78 -1.31 -16.41
CA VAL A 86 -9.90 -1.95 -15.10
C VAL A 86 -11.10 -2.90 -15.08
N TYR A 87 -11.05 -3.91 -14.22
CA TYR A 87 -12.19 -4.76 -13.90
C TYR A 87 -12.68 -4.44 -12.50
N VAL A 88 -14.00 -4.35 -12.34
CA VAL A 88 -14.63 -3.92 -11.09
C VAL A 88 -15.77 -4.84 -10.70
N PHE A 89 -15.87 -5.13 -9.42
CA PHE A 89 -17.09 -5.61 -8.80
C PHE A 89 -17.52 -4.68 -7.66
N SER A 90 -18.82 -4.47 -7.51
CA SER A 90 -19.40 -3.67 -6.45
C SER A 90 -20.54 -4.42 -5.80
N GLN A 91 -20.39 -4.78 -4.52
CA GLN A 91 -21.42 -5.48 -3.77
C GLN A 91 -22.59 -4.55 -3.45
N ASP A 92 -23.80 -5.04 -3.69
CA ASP A 92 -25.03 -4.29 -3.50
C ASP A 92 -25.70 -4.67 -2.16
N PHE A 93 -25.48 -3.85 -1.15
CA PHE A 93 -26.07 -4.07 0.17
C PHE A 93 -27.61 -4.05 0.18
N THR A 94 -28.24 -3.49 -0.85
CA THR A 94 -29.70 -3.48 -0.99
C THR A 94 -30.28 -4.87 -1.27
N VAL A 95 -29.45 -5.79 -1.79
CA VAL A 95 -29.82 -7.19 -2.09
C VAL A 95 -29.21 -8.13 -1.05
N PHE A 96 -30.03 -8.66 -0.16
CA PHE A 96 -29.62 -9.57 0.92
C PHE A 96 -28.41 -9.11 1.73
N GLY A 97 -28.30 -7.77 1.95
CA GLY A 97 -27.16 -7.19 2.66
C GLY A 97 -25.81 -7.42 1.97
N GLY A 98 -25.79 -7.53 0.64
CA GLY A 98 -24.58 -7.79 -0.13
C GLY A 98 -23.95 -9.15 0.16
N SER A 99 -24.69 -10.09 0.78
CA SER A 99 -24.15 -11.39 1.17
C SER A 99 -23.78 -12.24 -0.06
N LEU A 100 -22.63 -12.93 0.04
CA LEU A 100 -22.09 -13.73 -1.04
C LEU A 100 -22.79 -15.08 -1.15
N SER A 101 -23.36 -15.35 -2.32
CA SER A 101 -23.90 -16.64 -2.76
C SER A 101 -22.90 -17.33 -3.69
N GLU A 102 -23.22 -18.55 -4.12
CA GLU A 102 -22.48 -19.25 -5.18
C GLU A 102 -22.47 -18.43 -6.48
N ALA A 103 -23.64 -17.98 -6.96
CA ALA A 103 -23.76 -17.19 -8.19
C ALA A 103 -23.07 -15.82 -8.10
N HIS A 104 -23.18 -15.15 -6.96
CA HIS A 104 -22.47 -13.90 -6.66
C HIS A 104 -20.94 -14.11 -6.78
N ALA A 105 -20.41 -15.17 -6.17
CA ALA A 105 -18.99 -15.52 -6.24
C ALA A 105 -18.54 -15.82 -7.68
N GLU A 106 -19.31 -16.58 -8.43
CA GLU A 106 -19.00 -16.90 -9.84
C GLU A 106 -18.85 -15.64 -10.70
N LYS A 107 -19.71 -14.63 -10.49
CA LYS A 107 -19.61 -13.35 -11.18
C LYS A 107 -18.31 -12.63 -10.85
N ILE A 108 -17.92 -12.58 -9.58
CA ILE A 108 -16.65 -11.98 -9.15
C ILE A 108 -15.47 -12.75 -9.77
N CYS A 109 -15.47 -14.07 -9.66
CA CYS A 109 -14.43 -14.95 -10.21
C CYS A 109 -14.24 -14.74 -11.72
N LYS A 110 -15.35 -14.62 -12.46
CA LYS A 110 -15.32 -14.39 -13.91
C LYS A 110 -14.55 -13.10 -14.27
N ILE A 111 -14.84 -11.99 -13.62
CA ILE A 111 -14.15 -10.72 -13.94
C ILE A 111 -12.69 -10.75 -13.48
N MET A 112 -12.36 -11.42 -12.38
CA MET A 112 -10.98 -11.62 -11.93
C MET A 112 -10.18 -12.44 -12.94
N ASP A 113 -10.76 -13.54 -13.45
CA ASP A 113 -10.14 -14.36 -14.50
C ASP A 113 -9.93 -13.56 -15.81
N MET A 114 -10.89 -12.70 -16.18
CA MET A 114 -10.76 -11.82 -17.35
C MET A 114 -9.64 -10.78 -17.14
N ALA A 115 -9.57 -10.16 -15.97
CA ALA A 115 -8.54 -9.17 -15.63
C ALA A 115 -7.12 -9.77 -15.73
N MET A 116 -6.91 -10.98 -15.18
CA MET A 116 -5.62 -11.67 -15.26
C MET A 116 -5.22 -12.02 -16.69
N LYS A 117 -6.19 -12.44 -17.53
CA LYS A 117 -5.94 -12.79 -18.94
C LYS A 117 -5.41 -11.60 -19.74
N VAL A 118 -5.98 -10.41 -19.52
CA VAL A 118 -5.61 -9.21 -20.28
C VAL A 118 -4.53 -8.37 -19.59
N GLY A 119 -4.27 -8.58 -18.30
CA GLY A 119 -3.33 -7.79 -17.51
C GLY A 119 -3.91 -6.43 -17.13
N ALA A 120 -5.06 -6.41 -16.46
CA ALA A 120 -5.73 -5.19 -15.99
C ALA A 120 -5.98 -5.24 -14.47
N PRO A 121 -5.93 -4.10 -13.77
CA PRO A 121 -6.24 -4.04 -12.35
C PRO A 121 -7.63 -4.54 -11.99
N ILE A 122 -7.76 -5.10 -10.79
CA ILE A 122 -9.03 -5.53 -10.20
C ILE A 122 -9.38 -4.57 -9.05
N ILE A 123 -10.59 -4.03 -9.07
CA ILE A 123 -11.09 -3.17 -8.00
C ILE A 123 -12.35 -3.81 -7.41
N GLY A 124 -12.30 -4.16 -6.13
CA GLY A 124 -13.43 -4.69 -5.39
C GLY A 124 -14.02 -3.63 -4.46
N ILE A 125 -15.28 -3.26 -4.67
CA ILE A 125 -16.03 -2.38 -3.76
C ILE A 125 -16.86 -3.28 -2.85
N ASN A 126 -16.48 -3.32 -1.57
CA ASN A 126 -16.99 -4.27 -0.59
C ASN A 126 -18.02 -3.60 0.33
N ASP A 127 -19.21 -4.18 0.36
CA ASP A 127 -20.32 -3.77 1.22
C ASP A 127 -21.20 -5.01 1.48
N SER A 128 -20.79 -5.86 2.44
CA SER A 128 -21.33 -7.21 2.61
C SER A 128 -21.43 -7.66 4.05
N GLY A 129 -22.56 -8.24 4.40
CA GLY A 129 -22.75 -8.94 5.66
C GLY A 129 -22.05 -10.29 5.79
N GLY A 130 -21.34 -10.76 4.75
CA GLY A 130 -20.64 -12.04 4.76
C GLY A 130 -21.29 -13.12 3.89
N ALA A 131 -21.18 -14.38 4.30
CA ALA A 131 -21.76 -15.51 3.57
C ALA A 131 -23.30 -15.50 3.62
N ARG A 132 -23.95 -15.83 2.51
CA ARG A 132 -25.42 -15.99 2.46
C ARG A 132 -25.81 -17.28 3.16
N ILE A 133 -26.33 -17.17 4.37
CA ILE A 133 -26.62 -18.32 5.25
C ILE A 133 -27.66 -19.28 4.66
N GLN A 134 -28.58 -18.78 3.83
CA GLN A 134 -29.61 -19.59 3.17
C GLN A 134 -29.01 -20.58 2.15
N GLU A 135 -27.79 -20.38 1.68
CA GLU A 135 -27.09 -21.27 0.75
C GLU A 135 -26.08 -22.20 1.45
N GLY A 136 -25.92 -22.05 2.76
CA GLY A 136 -25.07 -22.92 3.56
C GLY A 136 -23.64 -23.00 3.04
N VAL A 137 -23.13 -24.22 2.86
CA VAL A 137 -21.74 -24.46 2.46
C VAL A 137 -21.41 -23.99 1.04
N ALA A 138 -22.39 -23.82 0.16
CA ALA A 138 -22.17 -23.28 -1.19
C ALA A 138 -21.63 -21.84 -1.16
N SER A 139 -22.10 -21.01 -0.22
CA SER A 139 -21.52 -19.66 0.02
C SER A 139 -20.05 -19.72 0.43
N LEU A 140 -19.68 -20.69 1.27
CA LEU A 140 -18.29 -20.87 1.70
C LEU A 140 -17.39 -21.34 0.54
N ALA A 141 -17.89 -22.24 -0.30
CA ALA A 141 -17.21 -22.65 -1.52
C ALA A 141 -16.98 -21.46 -2.46
N GLY A 142 -18.00 -20.59 -2.61
CA GLY A 142 -17.87 -19.35 -3.38
C GLY A 142 -16.77 -18.42 -2.84
N TYR A 143 -16.65 -18.24 -1.53
CA TYR A 143 -15.54 -17.49 -0.95
C TYR A 143 -14.18 -18.14 -1.28
N ALA A 144 -14.06 -19.46 -1.15
CA ALA A 144 -12.82 -20.16 -1.45
C ALA A 144 -12.37 -19.95 -2.91
N GLU A 145 -13.30 -19.92 -3.86
CA GLU A 145 -13.04 -19.64 -5.26
C GLU A 145 -12.53 -18.20 -5.49
N VAL A 146 -13.08 -17.22 -4.77
CA VAL A 146 -12.58 -15.83 -4.81
C VAL A 146 -11.18 -15.76 -4.19
N PHE A 147 -10.94 -16.39 -3.03
CA PHE A 147 -9.63 -16.42 -2.38
C PHE A 147 -8.55 -17.03 -3.28
N GLN A 148 -8.85 -18.13 -3.95
CA GLN A 148 -7.94 -18.75 -4.91
C GLN A 148 -7.53 -17.77 -6.00
N ARG A 149 -8.45 -16.94 -6.50
CA ARG A 149 -8.16 -15.94 -7.53
C ARG A 149 -7.38 -14.76 -6.98
N ASN A 150 -7.62 -14.33 -5.73
CA ASN A 150 -6.76 -13.33 -5.10
C ASN A 150 -5.30 -13.79 -5.06
N VAL A 151 -5.06 -15.06 -4.71
CA VAL A 151 -3.70 -15.64 -4.68
C VAL A 151 -3.10 -15.70 -6.10
N LEU A 152 -3.86 -16.16 -7.10
CA LEU A 152 -3.39 -16.23 -8.49
C LEU A 152 -3.11 -14.85 -9.11
N ALA A 153 -3.87 -13.84 -8.71
CA ALA A 153 -3.70 -12.45 -9.20
C ALA A 153 -2.57 -11.71 -8.49
N SER A 154 -2.15 -12.17 -7.30
CA SER A 154 -1.11 -11.53 -6.50
C SER A 154 0.22 -11.43 -7.26
N GLY A 155 0.75 -10.20 -7.40
CA GLY A 155 1.94 -9.91 -8.19
C GLY A 155 1.76 -10.05 -9.71
N VAL A 156 0.54 -10.28 -10.19
CA VAL A 156 0.21 -10.36 -11.64
C VAL A 156 -0.52 -9.11 -12.11
N VAL A 157 -1.57 -8.74 -11.41
CA VAL A 157 -2.33 -7.50 -11.63
C VAL A 157 -2.58 -6.80 -10.29
N PRO A 158 -2.56 -5.47 -10.21
CA PRO A 158 -2.90 -4.75 -8.98
C PRO A 158 -4.31 -5.09 -8.53
N GLN A 159 -4.47 -5.36 -7.25
CA GLN A 159 -5.75 -5.65 -6.61
C GLN A 159 -6.03 -4.58 -5.55
N ILE A 160 -7.14 -3.87 -5.69
CA ILE A 160 -7.54 -2.80 -4.76
C ILE A 160 -8.90 -3.16 -4.16
N SER A 161 -8.98 -3.16 -2.85
CA SER A 161 -10.22 -3.33 -2.11
C SER A 161 -10.67 -2.00 -1.51
N VAL A 162 -11.92 -1.64 -1.72
CA VAL A 162 -12.54 -0.43 -1.17
C VAL A 162 -13.68 -0.85 -0.27
N ILE A 163 -13.57 -0.58 1.02
CA ILE A 163 -14.58 -0.97 2.00
C ILE A 163 -15.54 0.20 2.20
N MET A 164 -16.77 0.04 1.74
CA MET A 164 -17.79 1.10 1.71
C MET A 164 -19.04 0.75 2.52
N GLY A 165 -18.91 -0.20 3.41
CA GLY A 165 -19.95 -0.64 4.32
C GLY A 165 -19.42 -1.72 5.24
N PRO A 166 -20.32 -2.51 5.88
CA PRO A 166 -19.91 -3.69 6.59
C PRO A 166 -19.12 -4.65 5.70
N CYS A 167 -18.06 -5.24 6.24
CA CYS A 167 -17.29 -6.32 5.65
C CYS A 167 -16.98 -7.31 6.79
N ALA A 168 -17.80 -8.35 6.93
CA ALA A 168 -17.79 -9.19 8.12
C ALA A 168 -17.61 -10.67 7.79
N GLY A 169 -17.04 -11.42 8.73
CA GLY A 169 -16.84 -12.87 8.60
C GLY A 169 -15.92 -13.22 7.43
N GLY A 170 -16.33 -14.14 6.58
CA GLY A 170 -15.56 -14.56 5.41
C GLY A 170 -15.22 -13.43 4.43
N ALA A 171 -16.03 -12.37 4.41
CA ALA A 171 -15.81 -11.23 3.52
C ALA A 171 -14.51 -10.45 3.76
N VAL A 172 -13.90 -10.52 4.95
CA VAL A 172 -12.67 -9.76 5.26
C VAL A 172 -11.41 -10.36 4.65
N TYR A 173 -11.41 -11.65 4.34
CA TYR A 173 -10.18 -12.34 3.92
C TYR A 173 -9.79 -12.03 2.47
N SER A 174 -10.75 -11.88 1.56
CA SER A 174 -10.46 -11.45 0.19
C SER A 174 -9.77 -10.09 0.18
N PRO A 175 -10.30 -9.02 0.79
CA PRO A 175 -9.59 -7.75 0.91
C PRO A 175 -8.20 -7.88 1.55
N ALA A 176 -8.05 -8.67 2.62
CA ALA A 176 -6.78 -8.85 3.31
C ALA A 176 -5.66 -9.45 2.43
N MET A 177 -6.03 -10.13 1.33
CA MET A 177 -5.09 -10.68 0.34
C MET A 177 -4.82 -9.74 -0.83
N THR A 178 -5.52 -8.61 -0.95
CA THR A 178 -5.30 -7.63 -2.01
C THR A 178 -4.11 -6.72 -1.70
N ASP A 179 -3.67 -5.92 -2.67
CA ASP A 179 -2.48 -5.09 -2.53
C ASP A 179 -2.75 -3.84 -1.68
N PHE A 180 -3.91 -3.22 -1.86
CA PHE A 180 -4.32 -2.00 -1.14
C PHE A 180 -5.77 -2.11 -0.64
N ILE A 181 -6.00 -1.59 0.57
CA ILE A 181 -7.32 -1.54 1.20
C ILE A 181 -7.60 -0.09 1.63
N PHE A 182 -8.68 0.48 1.11
CA PHE A 182 -9.17 1.79 1.52
C PHE A 182 -10.52 1.68 2.20
N MET A 183 -10.74 2.51 3.22
CA MET A 183 -11.98 2.51 4.01
C MET A 183 -12.64 3.88 4.00
N VAL A 184 -13.97 3.88 4.12
CA VAL A 184 -14.75 5.09 4.38
C VAL A 184 -14.95 5.26 5.88
N LYS A 185 -14.59 6.41 6.44
CA LYS A 185 -14.76 6.70 7.88
C LYS A 185 -16.23 6.64 8.30
N ASN A 186 -16.49 6.11 9.46
CA ASN A 186 -17.81 6.06 10.13
C ASN A 186 -18.89 5.19 9.44
N THR A 187 -18.70 4.73 8.21
CA THR A 187 -19.69 3.94 7.47
C THR A 187 -19.17 2.57 7.04
N SER A 188 -17.88 2.32 7.17
CA SER A 188 -17.26 1.05 6.81
C SER A 188 -16.59 0.38 8.00
N PHE A 189 -16.74 -0.94 8.07
CA PHE A 189 -16.24 -1.75 9.17
C PHE A 189 -15.71 -3.09 8.65
N MET A 190 -14.57 -3.52 9.19
CA MET A 190 -14.01 -4.85 8.94
C MET A 190 -13.80 -5.58 10.25
N PHE A 191 -14.37 -6.78 10.40
CA PHE A 191 -14.11 -7.65 11.54
C PHE A 191 -14.46 -9.11 11.22
N VAL A 192 -13.74 -10.04 11.84
CA VAL A 192 -14.04 -11.47 11.70
C VAL A 192 -15.41 -11.78 12.31
N THR A 193 -15.69 -11.22 13.50
CA THR A 193 -16.98 -11.32 14.18
C THR A 193 -17.38 -9.95 14.72
N GLY A 194 -18.67 -9.62 14.61
CA GLY A 194 -19.18 -8.33 15.07
C GLY A 194 -19.22 -8.18 16.60
N PRO A 195 -19.52 -6.95 17.08
CA PRO A 195 -19.52 -6.62 18.52
C PRO A 195 -20.40 -7.52 19.38
N ASP A 196 -21.56 -7.98 18.88
CA ASP A 196 -22.47 -8.85 19.64
C ASP A 196 -21.84 -10.21 19.93
N VAL A 197 -21.11 -10.79 18.98
CA VAL A 197 -20.39 -12.06 19.17
C VAL A 197 -19.21 -11.86 20.11
N VAL A 198 -18.46 -10.78 19.98
CA VAL A 198 -17.36 -10.41 20.88
C VAL A 198 -17.90 -10.31 22.32
N LYS A 199 -19.00 -9.57 22.52
CA LYS A 199 -19.63 -9.45 23.84
C LYS A 199 -20.06 -10.80 24.42
N THR A 200 -20.61 -11.67 23.58
CA THR A 200 -21.10 -12.99 24.05
C THR A 200 -19.94 -13.91 24.43
N VAL A 201 -18.83 -13.90 23.67
CA VAL A 201 -17.71 -14.86 23.85
C VAL A 201 -16.66 -14.35 24.83
N THR A 202 -16.26 -13.06 24.72
CA THR A 202 -15.17 -12.47 25.53
C THR A 202 -15.67 -11.54 26.64
N GLN A 203 -16.97 -11.21 26.67
CA GLN A 203 -17.60 -10.27 27.58
C GLN A 203 -17.11 -8.80 27.41
N GLU A 204 -16.41 -8.50 26.33
CA GLU A 204 -15.98 -7.15 26.00
C GLU A 204 -17.13 -6.35 25.39
N ASN A 205 -17.31 -5.12 25.87
CA ASN A 205 -18.25 -4.17 25.27
C ASN A 205 -17.48 -3.23 24.35
N VAL A 206 -17.73 -3.32 23.05
CA VAL A 206 -17.04 -2.55 22.01
C VAL A 206 -18.03 -2.13 20.92
N THR A 207 -17.87 -0.93 20.38
CA THR A 207 -18.65 -0.46 19.22
C THR A 207 -18.08 -1.02 17.92
N GLN A 208 -18.84 -0.96 16.83
CA GLN A 208 -18.35 -1.35 15.50
C GLN A 208 -17.12 -0.53 15.09
N GLU A 209 -17.14 0.79 15.37
CA GLU A 209 -16.03 1.69 15.05
C GLU A 209 -14.76 1.37 15.86
N GLU A 210 -14.90 1.08 17.15
CA GLU A 210 -13.75 0.71 17.99
C GLU A 210 -13.18 -0.65 17.62
N LEU A 211 -14.02 -1.63 17.27
CA LEU A 211 -13.60 -2.99 16.92
C LEU A 211 -12.93 -3.04 15.56
N GLY A 212 -13.56 -2.47 14.54
CA GLY A 212 -13.13 -2.64 13.16
C GLY A 212 -13.43 -1.46 12.24
N GLY A 213 -13.53 -0.24 12.78
CA GLY A 213 -13.68 0.98 12.00
C GLY A 213 -12.40 1.41 11.31
N ALA A 214 -12.52 2.38 10.43
CA ALA A 214 -11.43 2.87 9.60
C ALA A 214 -10.21 3.33 10.41
N LYS A 215 -10.41 4.04 11.53
CA LYS A 215 -9.32 4.48 12.41
C LYS A 215 -8.56 3.31 13.02
N THR A 216 -9.25 2.26 13.44
CA THR A 216 -8.60 1.07 14.02
C THR A 216 -7.71 0.39 12.99
N HIS A 217 -8.21 0.23 11.76
CA HIS A 217 -7.48 -0.48 10.72
C HIS A 217 -6.36 0.33 10.06
N THR A 218 -6.45 1.65 10.03
CA THR A 218 -5.37 2.51 9.51
C THR A 218 -4.27 2.80 10.53
N SER A 219 -4.54 2.71 11.85
CA SER A 219 -3.55 3.15 12.85
C SER A 219 -3.06 2.06 13.81
N LYS A 220 -3.82 0.96 13.99
CA LYS A 220 -3.49 -0.10 14.94
C LYS A 220 -3.15 -1.43 14.26
N SER A 221 -4.06 -1.93 13.41
CA SER A 221 -3.92 -3.26 12.81
C SER A 221 -3.16 -3.28 11.50
N SER A 222 -2.96 -2.13 10.86
CA SER A 222 -2.38 -1.96 9.50
C SER A 222 -3.13 -2.70 8.38
N VAL A 223 -4.38 -3.07 8.60
CA VAL A 223 -5.19 -3.75 7.57
C VAL A 223 -5.54 -2.79 6.44
N ALA A 224 -5.85 -1.52 6.76
CA ALA A 224 -6.19 -0.51 5.76
C ALA A 224 -5.03 0.45 5.49
N ASP A 225 -4.84 0.76 4.22
CA ASP A 225 -3.76 1.63 3.73
C ASP A 225 -4.14 3.12 3.74
N GLY A 226 -5.43 3.42 3.81
CA GLY A 226 -5.95 4.78 3.93
C GLY A 226 -7.44 4.82 4.27
N ALA A 227 -7.90 5.96 4.79
CA ALA A 227 -9.31 6.18 5.12
C ALA A 227 -9.74 7.61 4.80
N PHE A 228 -10.90 7.74 4.14
CA PHE A 228 -11.41 9.01 3.63
C PHE A 228 -12.82 9.28 4.14
N ASN A 229 -13.33 10.50 3.94
CA ASN A 229 -14.50 10.96 4.66
C ASN A 229 -15.83 10.45 4.07
N ASN A 230 -15.87 10.09 2.78
CA ASN A 230 -17.06 9.61 2.10
C ASN A 230 -16.73 8.75 0.88
N ASP A 231 -17.75 8.14 0.29
CA ASP A 231 -17.62 7.25 -0.88
C ASP A 231 -16.94 7.96 -2.06
N ILE A 232 -17.31 9.21 -2.35
CA ILE A 232 -16.78 9.97 -3.50
C ILE A 232 -15.29 10.24 -3.35
N GLU A 233 -14.87 10.78 -2.20
CA GLU A 233 -13.46 11.06 -1.90
C GLU A 233 -12.62 9.77 -1.98
N THR A 234 -13.13 8.67 -1.41
CA THR A 234 -12.44 7.39 -1.44
C THR A 234 -12.23 6.88 -2.87
N LEU A 235 -13.25 6.99 -3.73
CA LEU A 235 -13.16 6.55 -5.13
C LEU A 235 -12.23 7.45 -5.95
N GLN A 236 -12.17 8.75 -5.66
CA GLN A 236 -11.22 9.67 -6.29
C GLN A 236 -9.76 9.31 -5.94
N GLU A 237 -9.49 8.94 -4.68
CA GLU A 237 -8.17 8.47 -4.27
C GLU A 237 -7.78 7.14 -4.93
N VAL A 238 -8.74 6.23 -5.12
CA VAL A 238 -8.53 5.02 -5.93
C VAL A 238 -8.16 5.36 -7.36
N LYS A 239 -8.85 6.33 -7.99
CA LYS A 239 -8.49 6.81 -9.35
C LYS A 239 -7.06 7.36 -9.39
N SER A 240 -6.67 8.14 -8.38
CA SER A 240 -5.33 8.71 -8.27
C SER A 240 -4.27 7.62 -8.13
N LEU A 241 -4.53 6.58 -7.34
CA LEU A 241 -3.62 5.44 -7.22
C LEU A 241 -3.51 4.66 -8.53
N ILE A 242 -4.63 4.34 -9.19
CA ILE A 242 -4.63 3.63 -10.48
C ILE A 242 -3.84 4.41 -11.55
N ASP A 243 -3.88 5.72 -11.52
CA ASP A 243 -3.09 6.56 -12.44
C ASP A 243 -1.58 6.35 -12.26
N LEU A 244 -1.14 6.17 -11.02
CA LEU A 244 0.27 5.93 -10.68
C LEU A 244 0.73 4.49 -10.98
N LEU A 245 -0.14 3.49 -10.90
CA LEU A 245 0.25 2.09 -11.01
C LEU A 245 0.34 1.60 -12.46
N PRO A 246 1.23 0.66 -12.80
CA PRO A 246 1.14 -0.14 -14.02
C PRO A 246 -0.14 -0.97 -14.04
N SER A 247 -0.61 -1.37 -15.23
CA SER A 247 -1.81 -2.22 -15.35
C SER A 247 -1.54 -3.67 -14.91
N SER A 248 -0.30 -4.14 -15.03
CA SER A 248 0.11 -5.49 -14.65
C SER A 248 1.63 -5.59 -14.52
N ASN A 249 2.11 -6.73 -14.06
CA ASN A 249 3.53 -7.05 -13.99
C ASN A 249 4.22 -7.15 -15.37
N ARG A 250 3.45 -7.12 -16.47
CA ARG A 250 3.97 -7.11 -17.84
C ARG A 250 4.39 -5.73 -18.30
N GLU A 251 3.93 -4.67 -17.62
CA GLU A 251 4.24 -3.28 -17.97
C GLU A 251 5.44 -2.78 -17.14
N LYS A 252 6.35 -2.09 -17.76
CA LYS A 252 7.31 -1.23 -17.05
C LYS A 252 6.62 0.06 -16.66
N SER A 253 7.06 0.70 -15.59
CA SER A 253 6.58 2.02 -15.17
C SER A 253 6.65 2.99 -16.34
N LYS A 254 5.48 3.54 -16.75
CA LYS A 254 5.37 4.41 -17.92
C LYS A 254 5.99 5.78 -17.66
N ASN A 255 6.70 6.30 -18.63
CA ASN A 255 7.13 7.69 -18.67
C ASN A 255 6.05 8.51 -19.39
N ILE A 256 5.36 9.39 -18.65
CA ILE A 256 4.38 10.32 -19.23
C ILE A 256 5.17 11.49 -19.82
N LYS A 257 5.34 11.50 -21.13
CA LYS A 257 6.22 12.42 -21.88
C LYS A 257 5.92 13.91 -21.71
N ASP A 258 4.73 14.27 -21.23
CA ASP A 258 4.28 15.66 -21.11
C ASP A 258 4.58 16.30 -19.73
N SER A 259 5.31 15.62 -18.86
CA SER A 259 5.64 16.10 -17.53
C SER A 259 7.10 16.53 -17.39
N PHE A 260 7.65 17.26 -18.36
CA PHE A 260 8.97 17.86 -18.20
C PHE A 260 8.95 18.89 -17.07
N GLN A 261 9.46 18.50 -15.93
CA GLN A 261 9.73 19.43 -14.86
C GLN A 261 11.20 19.82 -14.84
N ASP A 262 11.43 21.05 -14.42
CA ASP A 262 12.76 21.61 -14.29
C ASP A 262 13.64 20.74 -13.38
N LEU A 263 14.78 20.31 -13.90
CA LEU A 263 15.84 19.61 -13.15
C LEU A 263 16.86 20.61 -12.56
N SER A 264 16.55 21.90 -12.54
CA SER A 264 17.39 22.93 -11.94
C SER A 264 17.66 22.64 -10.46
N PRO A 265 18.79 23.10 -9.92
CA PRO A 265 19.12 22.92 -8.53
C PRO A 265 18.08 23.56 -7.60
N ASP A 266 17.55 22.82 -6.63
CA ASP A 266 16.72 23.36 -5.55
C ASP A 266 17.60 23.68 -4.32
N TYR A 267 18.10 24.89 -4.23
CA TYR A 267 18.99 25.33 -3.13
C TYR A 267 18.31 25.30 -1.76
N SER A 268 16.98 25.19 -1.68
CA SER A 268 16.30 25.04 -0.39
C SER A 268 16.61 23.71 0.30
N LEU A 269 17.07 22.71 -0.46
CA LEU A 269 17.52 21.43 0.07
C LEU A 269 18.84 21.53 0.86
N ASP A 270 19.68 22.52 0.56
CA ASP A 270 20.97 22.68 1.24
C ASP A 270 20.83 23.02 2.74
N THR A 271 19.65 23.51 3.15
CA THR A 271 19.33 23.86 4.53
C THR A 271 18.23 23.02 5.16
N LEU A 272 17.72 22.03 4.43
CA LEU A 272 16.62 21.17 4.90
C LEU A 272 17.02 20.33 6.13
N VAL A 273 18.21 19.73 6.07
CA VAL A 273 18.74 18.96 7.20
C VAL A 273 19.46 19.90 8.16
N PRO A 274 19.00 19.98 9.43
CA PRO A 274 19.67 20.82 10.42
C PRO A 274 21.12 20.39 10.70
N GLU A 275 22.01 21.36 10.91
CA GLU A 275 23.40 21.10 11.31
C GLU A 275 23.50 20.31 12.63
N ASN A 276 22.57 20.56 13.57
CA ASN A 276 22.47 19.79 14.79
C ASN A 276 21.84 18.43 14.50
N ALA A 277 22.65 17.38 14.58
CA ALA A 277 22.23 16.00 14.33
C ALA A 277 21.08 15.49 15.23
N ASN A 278 20.79 16.16 16.32
CA ASN A 278 19.68 15.81 17.23
C ASN A 278 18.39 16.60 16.93
N LYS A 279 18.43 17.60 16.05
CA LYS A 279 17.24 18.34 15.65
C LYS A 279 16.52 17.57 14.53
N PRO A 280 15.27 17.13 14.74
CA PRO A 280 14.52 16.43 13.70
C PRO A 280 14.08 17.39 12.58
N TYR A 281 13.77 16.83 11.41
CA TYR A 281 13.17 17.52 10.27
C TYR A 281 12.15 16.58 9.61
N ASP A 282 11.27 17.13 8.76
CA ASP A 282 10.26 16.34 8.07
C ASP A 282 10.82 15.83 6.73
N MET A 283 10.99 14.51 6.63
CA MET A 283 11.46 13.87 5.40
C MET A 283 10.47 14.01 4.23
N LYS A 284 9.18 14.27 4.51
CA LYS A 284 8.18 14.52 3.47
C LYS A 284 8.46 15.80 2.68
N GLU A 285 9.11 16.80 3.31
CA GLU A 285 9.54 17.98 2.58
C GLU A 285 10.54 17.66 1.48
N LEU A 286 11.50 16.76 1.75
CA LEU A 286 12.43 16.27 0.73
C LEU A 286 11.70 15.53 -0.38
N ILE A 287 10.81 14.60 -0.03
CA ILE A 287 10.06 13.83 -1.01
C ILE A 287 9.27 14.77 -1.93
N ASN A 288 8.52 15.71 -1.36
CA ASN A 288 7.72 16.67 -2.13
C ASN A 288 8.56 17.53 -3.07
N LYS A 289 9.80 17.89 -2.70
CA LYS A 289 10.71 18.68 -3.54
C LYS A 289 11.35 17.90 -4.69
N VAL A 290 11.38 16.56 -4.61
CA VAL A 290 11.96 15.73 -5.67
C VAL A 290 10.94 15.11 -6.60
N VAL A 291 9.66 15.03 -6.19
CA VAL A 291 8.58 14.51 -7.04
C VAL A 291 8.00 15.58 -7.96
N ASP A 292 7.44 15.15 -9.08
CA ASP A 292 6.74 16.00 -10.02
C ASP A 292 5.51 16.66 -9.37
N ASN A 293 5.29 17.94 -9.62
CA ASN A 293 4.15 18.72 -9.11
C ASN A 293 3.98 18.71 -7.59
N ASN A 294 5.01 18.36 -6.83
CA ASN A 294 4.96 18.15 -5.38
C ASN A 294 3.85 17.14 -4.98
N TYR A 295 3.53 16.20 -5.88
CA TYR A 295 2.48 15.22 -5.66
C TYR A 295 3.06 13.89 -5.18
N PHE A 296 2.77 13.54 -3.94
CA PHE A 296 3.15 12.30 -3.30
C PHE A 296 1.93 11.60 -2.74
N PHE A 297 1.65 10.38 -3.21
CA PHE A 297 0.58 9.53 -2.73
C PHE A 297 1.11 8.61 -1.62
N GLU A 298 0.90 8.99 -0.36
CA GLU A 298 1.40 8.25 0.79
C GLU A 298 0.54 7.01 1.08
N ILE A 299 1.17 5.87 1.29
CA ILE A 299 0.54 4.61 1.70
C ILE A 299 0.72 4.45 3.22
N GLN A 300 -0.36 4.12 3.94
CA GLN A 300 -0.40 3.96 5.40
C GLN A 300 0.15 5.18 6.17
N PRO A 301 -0.36 6.40 5.92
CA PRO A 301 0.16 7.61 6.58
C PRO A 301 -0.04 7.60 8.10
N ASP A 302 -0.98 6.81 8.62
CA ASP A 302 -1.32 6.73 10.03
C ASP A 302 -0.70 5.55 10.76
N PHE A 303 -0.09 4.60 10.06
CA PHE A 303 0.60 3.44 10.63
C PHE A 303 2.12 3.54 10.46
N ALA A 304 2.88 3.08 11.47
CA ALA A 304 4.36 3.08 11.45
C ALA A 304 4.92 4.39 10.89
N LYS A 305 4.57 5.52 11.51
CA LYS A 305 4.90 6.88 11.02
C LYS A 305 6.40 7.19 11.00
N ASN A 306 7.22 6.35 11.62
CA ASN A 306 8.69 6.40 11.60
C ASN A 306 9.28 5.96 10.24
N ILE A 307 8.48 5.35 9.35
CA ILE A 307 8.80 5.08 7.96
C ILE A 307 7.70 5.61 7.04
N ILE A 308 8.11 6.26 5.96
CA ILE A 308 7.22 6.79 4.93
C ILE A 308 7.29 5.84 3.74
N THR A 309 6.14 5.46 3.19
CA THR A 309 6.01 4.70 1.96
C THR A 309 4.97 5.35 1.06
N GLY A 310 5.18 5.37 -0.24
CA GLY A 310 4.22 5.94 -1.17
C GLY A 310 4.77 6.07 -2.57
N PHE A 311 3.95 6.62 -3.45
CA PHE A 311 4.24 6.79 -4.87
C PHE A 311 4.32 8.27 -5.24
N GLY A 312 5.24 8.60 -6.10
CA GLY A 312 5.32 9.88 -6.79
C GLY A 312 5.85 9.69 -8.19
N ARG A 313 5.93 10.76 -8.97
CA ARG A 313 6.58 10.71 -10.29
C ARG A 313 7.86 11.51 -10.28
N ILE A 314 8.84 11.03 -11.04
CA ILE A 314 10.04 11.79 -11.41
C ILE A 314 10.17 11.72 -12.93
N GLU A 315 10.10 12.89 -13.58
CA GLU A 315 10.04 13.02 -15.04
C GLU A 315 8.96 12.11 -15.66
N GLY A 316 7.75 12.13 -15.06
CA GLY A 316 6.60 11.36 -15.50
C GLY A 316 6.65 9.87 -15.21
N ARG A 317 7.73 9.34 -14.70
CA ARG A 317 7.89 7.93 -14.33
C ARG A 317 7.44 7.71 -12.89
N THR A 318 6.54 6.79 -12.66
CA THR A 318 6.16 6.40 -11.28
C THR A 318 7.32 5.74 -10.58
N VAL A 319 7.54 6.17 -9.34
CA VAL A 319 8.59 5.72 -8.44
C VAL A 319 7.98 5.44 -7.06
N GLY A 320 8.37 4.33 -6.45
CA GLY A 320 8.09 4.05 -5.05
C GLY A 320 9.12 4.70 -4.14
N PHE A 321 8.65 5.39 -3.11
CA PHE A 321 9.52 6.00 -2.10
C PHE A 321 9.43 5.24 -0.79
N VAL A 322 10.59 4.98 -0.19
CA VAL A 322 10.72 4.47 1.18
C VAL A 322 11.67 5.40 1.92
N ALA A 323 11.24 5.98 3.03
CA ALA A 323 12.08 6.92 3.74
C ALA A 323 11.91 6.83 5.26
N ASN A 324 12.98 7.04 6.01
CA ASN A 324 12.89 7.21 7.45
C ASN A 324 12.27 8.58 7.77
N GLN A 325 11.44 8.66 8.82
CA GLN A 325 10.87 9.92 9.29
C GLN A 325 11.51 10.34 10.63
N PRO A 326 12.48 11.27 10.60
CA PRO A 326 13.17 11.69 11.82
C PRO A 326 12.30 12.33 12.89
N LEU A 327 11.11 12.84 12.52
CA LEU A 327 10.14 13.39 13.46
C LEU A 327 9.53 12.33 14.39
N VAL A 328 9.56 11.06 13.98
CA VAL A 328 8.93 9.96 14.71
C VAL A 328 9.99 8.94 15.07
N LEU A 329 10.15 8.64 16.36
CA LEU A 329 11.17 7.72 16.89
C LEU A 329 12.59 7.99 16.34
N ALA A 330 12.90 9.26 16.03
CA ALA A 330 14.16 9.67 15.40
C ALA A 330 14.49 8.91 14.09
N GLY A 331 13.51 8.34 13.42
CA GLY A 331 13.69 7.51 12.22
C GLY A 331 14.12 6.07 12.48
N CYS A 332 14.14 5.60 13.75
CA CYS A 332 14.45 4.20 14.08
C CYS A 332 13.50 3.24 13.37
N LEU A 333 14.01 2.08 12.97
CA LEU A 333 13.18 0.98 12.51
C LEU A 333 12.64 0.19 13.70
N ASP A 334 11.37 -0.18 13.64
CA ASP A 334 10.70 -1.04 14.63
C ASP A 334 9.95 -2.17 13.92
N ILE A 335 9.19 -2.96 14.68
CA ILE A 335 8.40 -4.08 14.16
C ILE A 335 7.49 -3.64 13.01
N ASP A 336 6.78 -2.54 13.19
CA ASP A 336 5.73 -2.11 12.28
C ASP A 336 6.31 -1.45 11.02
N SER A 337 7.41 -0.71 11.15
CA SER A 337 8.14 -0.18 10.00
C SER A 337 8.77 -1.28 9.13
N GLY A 338 9.23 -2.37 9.75
CA GLY A 338 9.71 -3.55 9.02
C GLY A 338 8.61 -4.21 8.18
N LYS A 339 7.39 -4.33 8.73
CA LYS A 339 6.22 -4.86 8.01
C LYS A 339 5.79 -3.95 6.87
N LYS A 340 5.57 -2.66 7.17
CA LYS A 340 5.11 -1.64 6.20
C LYS A 340 6.07 -1.50 5.04
N GLY A 341 7.36 -1.27 5.32
CA GLY A 341 8.38 -1.11 4.29
C GLY A 341 8.60 -2.38 3.47
N GLY A 342 8.66 -3.55 4.11
CA GLY A 342 8.86 -4.82 3.42
C GLY A 342 7.74 -5.15 2.43
N ARG A 343 6.47 -4.95 2.82
CA ARG A 343 5.33 -5.15 1.92
C ARG A 343 5.35 -4.18 0.75
N PHE A 344 5.64 -2.90 1.01
CA PHE A 344 5.69 -1.87 -0.03
C PHE A 344 6.79 -2.11 -1.06
N VAL A 345 8.00 -2.47 -0.61
CA VAL A 345 9.12 -2.81 -1.50
C VAL A 345 8.79 -4.00 -2.39
N ARG A 346 8.18 -5.07 -1.83
CA ARG A 346 7.74 -6.22 -2.63
C ARG A 346 6.68 -5.86 -3.65
N PHE A 347 5.72 -5.01 -3.30
CA PHE A 347 4.74 -4.51 -4.27
C PHE A 347 5.42 -3.77 -5.43
N CYS A 348 6.34 -2.86 -5.14
CA CYS A 348 7.09 -2.14 -6.17
C CYS A 348 7.84 -3.10 -7.10
N ASP A 349 8.49 -4.12 -6.54
CA ASP A 349 9.23 -5.11 -7.32
C ASP A 349 8.30 -5.96 -8.20
N CYS A 350 7.15 -6.42 -7.68
CA CYS A 350 6.17 -7.17 -8.45
C CYS A 350 5.66 -6.41 -9.68
N PHE A 351 5.56 -5.09 -9.58
CA PHE A 351 4.97 -4.25 -10.64
C PHE A 351 5.98 -3.35 -11.37
N ASN A 352 7.26 -3.70 -11.36
CA ASN A 352 8.32 -3.01 -12.09
C ASN A 352 8.42 -1.51 -11.76
N ILE A 353 8.13 -1.12 -10.51
CA ILE A 353 8.21 0.26 -10.04
C ILE A 353 9.58 0.48 -9.40
N PRO A 354 10.44 1.36 -9.94
CA PRO A 354 11.71 1.71 -9.33
C PRO A 354 11.54 2.24 -7.93
N ILE A 355 12.53 2.02 -7.06
CA ILE A 355 12.48 2.42 -5.65
C ILE A 355 13.54 3.47 -5.36
N VAL A 356 13.13 4.58 -4.77
CA VAL A 356 14.01 5.60 -4.19
C VAL A 356 13.90 5.53 -2.66
N THR A 357 15.05 5.40 -2.00
CA THR A 357 15.14 5.30 -0.55
C THR A 357 15.88 6.50 0.03
N PHE A 358 15.25 7.24 0.95
CA PHE A 358 15.91 8.29 1.74
C PHE A 358 16.21 7.77 3.15
N VAL A 359 17.49 7.90 3.55
CA VAL A 359 17.98 7.30 4.78
C VAL A 359 18.41 8.35 5.79
N ASP A 360 17.75 8.33 6.95
CA ASP A 360 18.19 8.96 8.19
C ASP A 360 17.76 8.06 9.36
N VAL A 361 18.59 7.03 9.64
CA VAL A 361 18.25 5.96 10.56
C VAL A 361 19.36 5.71 11.59
N PRO A 362 19.08 5.93 12.89
CA PRO A 362 20.06 5.69 13.95
C PRO A 362 20.20 4.21 14.35
N GLY A 363 19.27 3.35 13.91
CA GLY A 363 19.29 1.92 14.25
C GLY A 363 17.89 1.32 14.28
N PHE A 364 17.81 0.07 14.73
CA PHE A 364 16.57 -0.56 15.17
C PHE A 364 16.22 -0.07 16.58
N LEU A 365 14.90 0.08 16.83
CA LEU A 365 14.40 0.54 18.13
C LEU A 365 14.69 -0.52 19.20
N PRO A 366 15.48 -0.21 20.25
CA PRO A 366 15.76 -1.15 21.32
C PRO A 366 14.57 -1.25 22.29
N GLY A 367 14.48 -2.35 23.01
CA GLY A 367 13.56 -2.49 24.13
C GLY A 367 12.95 -3.89 24.24
N VAL A 368 12.58 -4.26 25.45
CA VAL A 368 12.00 -5.58 25.77
C VAL A 368 10.76 -5.87 24.93
N SER A 369 9.87 -4.87 24.76
CA SER A 369 8.67 -5.01 23.95
C SER A 369 8.99 -5.30 22.47
N GLN A 370 10.01 -4.67 21.90
CA GLN A 370 10.43 -4.92 20.53
C GLN A 370 11.01 -6.34 20.38
N GLU A 371 11.89 -6.75 21.29
CA GLU A 371 12.49 -8.10 21.26
C GLU A 371 11.43 -9.20 21.41
N HIS A 372 10.55 -9.08 22.43
CA HIS A 372 9.52 -10.09 22.70
C HIS A 372 8.44 -10.18 21.62
N ASN A 373 8.15 -9.07 20.91
CA ASN A 373 7.17 -9.06 19.82
C ASN A 373 7.81 -9.29 18.43
N GLY A 374 9.09 -9.68 18.39
CA GLY A 374 9.72 -10.23 17.19
C GLY A 374 10.32 -9.21 16.24
N ILE A 375 10.99 -8.16 16.75
CA ILE A 375 11.69 -7.17 15.91
C ILE A 375 12.69 -7.82 14.97
N ILE A 376 13.38 -8.89 15.38
CA ILE A 376 14.35 -9.61 14.54
C ILE A 376 13.66 -10.16 13.30
N LYS A 377 12.55 -10.87 13.47
CA LYS A 377 11.79 -11.47 12.36
C LYS A 377 11.15 -10.40 11.46
N ASN A 378 10.57 -9.36 12.04
CA ASN A 378 9.89 -8.30 11.29
C ASN A 378 10.89 -7.34 10.61
N GLY A 379 12.03 -7.05 11.23
CA GLY A 379 13.13 -6.32 10.58
C GLY A 379 13.72 -7.09 9.39
N ALA A 380 13.80 -8.42 9.52
CA ALA A 380 14.23 -9.30 8.43
C ALA A 380 13.32 -9.25 7.19
N LYS A 381 12.03 -8.90 7.34
CA LYS A 381 11.12 -8.73 6.17
C LYS A 381 11.56 -7.62 5.24
N LEU A 382 11.93 -6.47 5.78
CA LEU A 382 12.40 -5.34 4.98
C LEU A 382 13.75 -5.65 4.33
N LEU A 383 14.67 -6.27 5.07
CA LEU A 383 15.94 -6.74 4.54
C LEU A 383 15.74 -7.71 3.38
N TYR A 384 14.86 -8.69 3.58
CA TYR A 384 14.54 -9.70 2.57
C TYR A 384 13.98 -9.05 1.30
N ALA A 385 13.01 -8.14 1.45
CA ALA A 385 12.38 -7.46 0.33
C ALA A 385 13.39 -6.67 -0.51
N TYR A 386 14.29 -5.92 0.10
CA TYR A 386 15.33 -5.20 -0.63
C TYR A 386 16.38 -6.13 -1.27
N ALA A 387 16.78 -7.19 -0.55
CA ALA A 387 17.76 -8.14 -1.09
C ALA A 387 17.24 -8.94 -2.29
N GLU A 388 15.91 -9.11 -2.37
CA GLU A 388 15.24 -9.82 -3.46
C GLU A 388 14.90 -8.92 -4.63
N ALA A 389 14.67 -7.61 -4.39
CA ALA A 389 14.18 -6.66 -5.37
C ALA A 389 15.05 -6.63 -6.65
N THR A 390 14.37 -6.73 -7.80
CA THR A 390 14.98 -6.74 -9.13
C THR A 390 14.87 -5.41 -9.85
N VAL A 391 13.97 -4.53 -9.40
CA VAL A 391 13.78 -3.18 -9.96
C VAL A 391 14.95 -2.26 -9.65
N PRO A 392 15.12 -1.15 -10.39
CA PRO A 392 16.10 -0.12 -10.05
C PRO A 392 15.93 0.38 -8.62
N THR A 393 17.03 0.41 -7.86
CA THR A 393 17.07 0.91 -6.49
C THR A 393 18.07 2.03 -6.35
N ILE A 394 17.61 3.20 -5.89
CA ILE A 394 18.42 4.40 -5.70
C ILE A 394 18.31 4.83 -4.25
N THR A 395 19.44 4.97 -3.57
CA THR A 395 19.48 5.33 -2.16
C THR A 395 20.19 6.64 -1.96
N ILE A 396 19.61 7.52 -1.16
CA ILE A 396 20.22 8.79 -0.75
C ILE A 396 20.30 8.83 0.77
N ILE A 397 21.51 8.84 1.31
CA ILE A 397 21.75 8.96 2.74
C ILE A 397 21.83 10.46 3.07
N THR A 398 20.83 10.97 3.77
CA THR A 398 20.71 12.39 4.08
C THR A 398 21.44 12.78 5.36
N ARG A 399 21.46 11.88 6.37
CA ARG A 399 22.15 12.12 7.63
C ARG A 399 22.61 10.80 8.26
N LYS A 400 21.93 10.28 9.28
CA LYS A 400 22.34 9.05 10.00
C LYS A 400 22.11 7.78 9.18
N ALA A 401 23.10 6.89 9.21
CA ALA A 401 23.01 5.56 8.63
C ALA A 401 23.83 4.60 9.49
N TYR A 402 23.24 4.05 10.58
CA TYR A 402 23.96 3.31 11.57
C TYR A 402 23.59 1.84 11.62
N GLY A 403 24.61 1.00 11.77
CA GLY A 403 24.52 -0.43 12.08
C GLY A 403 23.72 -1.25 11.07
N GLY A 404 22.99 -2.24 11.58
CA GLY A 404 22.16 -3.11 10.74
C GLY A 404 21.04 -2.37 10.00
N ALA A 405 20.51 -1.28 10.57
CA ALA A 405 19.47 -0.49 9.94
C ALA A 405 19.98 0.22 8.67
N TYR A 406 21.22 0.72 8.65
CA TYR A 406 21.87 1.19 7.43
C TYR A 406 21.90 0.11 6.35
N VAL A 407 22.28 -1.12 6.73
CA VAL A 407 22.34 -2.22 5.75
C VAL A 407 20.95 -2.49 5.18
N VAL A 408 19.92 -2.55 6.02
CA VAL A 408 18.53 -2.87 5.63
C VAL A 408 17.92 -1.82 4.71
N MET A 409 18.25 -0.53 4.88
CA MET A 409 17.69 0.58 4.08
C MET A 409 18.34 0.69 2.69
N ALA A 410 18.21 -0.34 1.88
CA ALA A 410 18.67 -0.40 0.49
C ALA A 410 20.16 -0.03 0.30
N SER A 411 21.03 -0.51 1.17
CA SER A 411 22.46 -0.24 1.07
C SER A 411 23.08 -0.90 -0.18
N LYS A 412 24.24 -0.41 -0.59
CA LYS A 412 25.06 -1.02 -1.65
C LYS A 412 25.35 -2.50 -1.36
N HIS A 413 25.46 -2.87 -0.08
CA HIS A 413 25.72 -4.24 0.38
C HIS A 413 24.56 -5.21 0.09
N LEU A 414 23.32 -4.71 -0.01
CA LEU A 414 22.13 -5.46 -0.39
C LEU A 414 21.74 -5.25 -1.86
N ARG A 415 22.72 -5.13 -2.75
CA ARG A 415 22.51 -4.95 -4.20
C ARG A 415 21.88 -3.62 -4.59
N GLY A 416 21.91 -2.58 -3.73
CA GLY A 416 21.52 -1.22 -4.12
C GLY A 416 22.28 -0.77 -5.36
N ASP A 417 21.58 -0.38 -6.43
CA ASP A 417 22.23 -0.07 -7.72
C ASP A 417 23.04 1.22 -7.63
N ILE A 418 22.43 2.30 -7.13
CA ILE A 418 23.06 3.62 -6.95
C ILE A 418 22.85 4.08 -5.52
N ASN A 419 23.95 4.37 -4.83
CA ASN A 419 23.93 4.89 -3.47
C ASN A 419 24.65 6.23 -3.42
N TYR A 420 23.92 7.30 -3.14
CA TYR A 420 24.43 8.65 -2.89
C TYR A 420 24.41 9.00 -1.40
N ALA A 421 25.25 9.92 -1.01
CA ALA A 421 25.20 10.51 0.32
C ALA A 421 25.25 12.04 0.20
N TRP A 422 24.58 12.74 1.11
CA TRP A 422 24.79 14.17 1.32
C TRP A 422 26.06 14.39 2.16
N PRO A 423 26.67 15.58 2.13
CA PRO A 423 27.84 15.89 2.95
C PRO A 423 27.60 15.74 4.46
N SER A 424 26.34 15.87 4.89
CA SER A 424 25.86 15.67 6.26
C SER A 424 25.70 14.22 6.68
N ALA A 425 25.95 13.26 5.78
CA ALA A 425 25.74 11.85 6.06
C ALA A 425 26.78 11.30 7.07
N GLU A 426 26.26 10.52 8.02
CA GLU A 426 27.03 9.85 9.06
C GLU A 426 26.86 8.35 8.89
N ILE A 427 27.86 7.66 8.34
CA ILE A 427 27.78 6.22 8.01
C ILE A 427 28.75 5.47 8.91
N ALA A 428 28.21 4.71 9.86
CA ALA A 428 29.02 4.02 10.87
C ALA A 428 28.29 2.79 11.45
N VAL A 429 29.04 1.99 12.22
CA VAL A 429 28.46 0.87 12.98
C VAL A 429 27.48 1.37 14.04
N MET A 430 27.80 2.50 14.68
CA MET A 430 26.97 3.19 15.66
C MET A 430 27.38 4.66 15.78
N GLY A 431 26.56 5.47 16.43
CA GLY A 431 26.90 6.88 16.69
C GLY A 431 28.21 7.01 17.49
N ALA A 432 28.97 8.08 17.22
CA ALA A 432 30.31 8.31 17.75
C ALA A 432 30.38 8.19 19.28
N LYS A 433 29.40 8.75 20.00
CA LYS A 433 29.37 8.69 21.47
C LYS A 433 29.31 7.23 21.98
N GLY A 434 28.40 6.42 21.46
CA GLY A 434 28.29 5.01 21.86
C GLY A 434 29.56 4.23 21.52
N ALA A 435 30.13 4.46 20.34
CA ALA A 435 31.36 3.80 19.91
C ALA A 435 32.53 4.13 20.84
N THR A 436 32.69 5.38 21.20
CA THR A 436 33.79 5.83 22.08
C THR A 436 33.62 5.37 23.51
N GLU A 437 32.41 5.32 24.05
CA GLU A 437 32.13 4.74 25.38
C GLU A 437 32.49 3.25 25.45
N ILE A 438 32.33 2.52 24.35
CA ILE A 438 32.74 1.11 24.27
C ILE A 438 34.25 0.97 24.13
N LEU A 439 34.85 1.67 23.18
CA LEU A 439 36.29 1.56 22.85
C LEU A 439 37.17 2.09 23.96
N PHE A 440 36.75 3.17 24.62
CA PHE A 440 37.51 3.84 25.68
C PHE A 440 36.86 3.71 27.05
N ARG A 441 36.32 2.52 27.35
CA ARG A 441 35.57 2.21 28.56
C ARG A 441 36.29 2.65 29.86
N ASN A 442 37.60 2.61 29.87
CA ASN A 442 38.42 3.00 31.03
C ASN A 442 38.51 4.55 31.18
N GLU A 443 38.19 5.33 30.17
CA GLU A 443 38.27 6.78 30.16
C GLU A 443 36.91 7.46 30.39
N ILE A 444 35.80 6.70 30.48
CA ILE A 444 34.40 7.21 30.55
C ILE A 444 34.20 8.20 31.72
N LYS A 445 34.94 8.02 32.83
CA LYS A 445 34.82 8.91 34.00
C LYS A 445 35.41 10.31 33.78
N ASP A 446 36.30 10.47 32.78
CA ASP A 446 36.90 11.73 32.42
C ASP A 446 36.15 12.31 31.21
N LYS A 447 35.16 13.18 31.50
CA LYS A 447 34.32 13.81 30.49
C LYS A 447 35.09 14.51 29.36
N LYS A 448 36.19 15.22 29.73
CA LYS A 448 37.00 15.94 28.73
C LYS A 448 37.73 15.00 27.79
N LYS A 449 38.23 13.88 28.33
CA LYS A 449 38.89 12.87 27.49
C LYS A 449 37.90 12.16 26.57
N ILE A 450 36.74 11.74 27.07
CA ILE A 450 35.75 11.05 26.27
C ILE A 450 35.16 11.95 25.18
N ASP A 451 34.93 13.23 25.48
CA ASP A 451 34.47 14.20 24.48
C ASP A 451 35.54 14.40 23.37
N LYS A 452 36.82 14.46 23.73
CA LYS A 452 37.91 14.51 22.73
C LYS A 452 37.96 13.23 21.89
N ARG A 453 37.86 12.04 22.49
CA ARG A 453 37.80 10.76 21.78
C ARG A 453 36.59 10.67 20.86
N THR A 454 35.45 11.21 21.28
CA THR A 454 34.24 11.26 20.47
C THR A 454 34.43 12.13 19.23
N GLN A 455 35.09 13.28 19.38
CA GLN A 455 35.41 14.14 18.25
C GLN A 455 36.41 13.45 17.30
N GLU A 456 37.50 12.88 17.83
CA GLU A 456 38.47 12.13 17.02
C GLU A 456 37.80 10.98 16.23
N TYR A 457 36.90 10.25 16.88
CA TYR A 457 36.15 9.16 16.23
C TYR A 457 35.20 9.70 15.15
N THR A 458 34.50 10.82 15.41
CA THR A 458 33.62 11.45 14.45
C THR A 458 34.39 11.87 13.20
N ASP A 459 35.48 12.59 13.37
CA ASP A 459 36.31 13.07 12.26
C ASP A 459 36.89 11.93 11.42
N GLN A 460 37.25 10.82 12.08
CA GLN A 460 37.87 9.68 11.42
C GLN A 460 36.87 8.72 10.77
N PHE A 461 35.69 8.46 11.35
CA PHE A 461 34.84 7.37 10.96
C PHE A 461 33.38 7.76 10.63
N VAL A 462 32.87 8.89 11.14
CA VAL A 462 31.47 9.27 11.03
C VAL A 462 31.28 10.36 9.96
N ASN A 463 31.65 10.02 8.72
CA ASN A 463 31.47 10.91 7.58
C ASN A 463 31.31 10.07 6.28
N PRO A 464 30.73 10.62 5.20
CA PRO A 464 30.44 9.86 3.99
C PRO A 464 31.70 9.47 3.20
N PHE A 465 32.82 10.18 3.39
CA PHE A 465 34.03 9.97 2.57
C PHE A 465 34.74 8.66 2.88
N ILE A 466 34.60 8.14 4.10
CA ILE A 466 35.15 6.81 4.46
C ILE A 466 34.45 5.71 3.69
N ALA A 467 33.11 5.75 3.62
CA ALA A 467 32.33 4.80 2.84
C ALA A 467 32.60 4.98 1.33
N SER A 468 32.72 6.21 0.86
CA SER A 468 33.02 6.51 -0.53
C SER A 468 34.38 5.97 -0.98
N LYS A 469 35.43 6.12 -0.16
CA LYS A 469 36.76 5.55 -0.42
C LYS A 469 36.77 4.03 -0.60
N ARG A 470 35.78 3.34 -0.06
CA ARG A 470 35.59 1.89 -0.18
C ARG A 470 34.65 1.47 -1.30
N GLY A 471 34.07 2.42 -2.03
CA GLY A 471 33.08 2.16 -3.06
C GLY A 471 31.71 1.71 -2.49
N PHE A 472 31.41 2.01 -1.21
CA PHE A 472 30.13 1.72 -0.58
C PHE A 472 29.08 2.80 -0.86
N ILE A 473 29.52 3.93 -1.39
CA ILE A 473 28.73 5.02 -1.92
C ILE A 473 29.31 5.39 -3.28
N ASP A 474 28.45 5.61 -4.26
CA ASP A 474 28.85 5.96 -5.63
C ASP A 474 29.30 7.43 -5.74
N ASP A 475 28.69 8.32 -4.95
CA ASP A 475 29.07 9.73 -4.91
C ASP A 475 28.58 10.43 -3.64
N VAL A 476 29.27 11.50 -3.23
CA VAL A 476 28.80 12.46 -2.24
C VAL A 476 28.26 13.67 -2.99
N ILE A 477 26.94 13.81 -3.01
CA ILE A 477 26.25 14.81 -3.83
C ILE A 477 25.80 16.04 -3.04
N ARG A 478 25.73 17.18 -3.71
CA ARG A 478 25.13 18.41 -3.11
C ARG A 478 23.62 18.21 -2.98
N PRO A 479 22.99 18.57 -1.83
CA PRO A 479 21.57 18.37 -1.60
C PRO A 479 20.68 18.95 -2.72
N HIS A 480 20.96 20.17 -3.17
CA HIS A 480 20.22 20.84 -4.24
C HIS A 480 20.23 20.09 -5.59
N SER A 481 21.12 19.13 -5.77
CA SER A 481 21.20 18.33 -7.02
C SER A 481 20.41 17.02 -6.95
N THR A 482 19.76 16.70 -5.83
CA THR A 482 19.17 15.39 -5.53
C THR A 482 18.17 14.94 -6.59
N ARG A 483 17.20 15.79 -6.97
CA ARG A 483 16.21 15.47 -7.99
C ARG A 483 16.86 15.08 -9.32
N ARG A 484 17.80 15.90 -9.81
CA ARG A 484 18.51 15.63 -11.06
C ARG A 484 19.33 14.34 -11.01
N ARG A 485 19.98 14.06 -9.87
CA ARG A 485 20.77 12.82 -9.68
C ARG A 485 19.89 11.57 -9.69
N ILE A 486 18.71 11.64 -9.06
CA ILE A 486 17.72 10.55 -9.10
C ILE A 486 17.21 10.35 -10.53
N ALA A 487 16.79 11.41 -11.23
CA ALA A 487 16.29 11.34 -12.60
C ALA A 487 17.32 10.70 -13.55
N THR A 488 18.59 11.13 -13.46
CA THR A 488 19.69 10.56 -14.24
C THR A 488 19.90 9.07 -13.91
N ALA A 489 19.87 8.69 -12.64
CA ALA A 489 20.05 7.30 -12.23
C ALA A 489 18.89 6.42 -12.71
N LEU A 490 17.65 6.90 -12.64
CA LEU A 490 16.47 6.20 -13.16
C LEU A 490 16.56 5.98 -14.67
N GLU A 491 17.05 6.97 -15.42
CA GLU A 491 17.23 6.82 -16.87
C GLU A 491 18.34 5.83 -17.20
N ASN A 492 19.46 5.87 -16.49
CA ASN A 492 20.58 4.93 -16.71
C ASN A 492 20.21 3.49 -16.37
N LEU A 493 19.28 3.29 -15.43
CA LEU A 493 18.84 1.96 -14.95
C LEU A 493 17.53 1.47 -15.60
N LYS A 494 16.95 2.20 -16.56
CA LYS A 494 15.63 1.88 -17.14
C LYS A 494 15.53 0.48 -17.76
N ASP A 495 16.64 -0.03 -18.25
CA ASP A 495 16.75 -1.34 -18.89
C ASP A 495 17.43 -2.38 -17.98
N LYS A 496 17.54 -2.09 -16.68
CA LYS A 496 18.07 -3.06 -15.71
C LYS A 496 17.33 -4.38 -15.81
N GLU A 497 18.09 -5.46 -15.95
CA GLU A 497 17.63 -6.83 -15.86
C GLU A 497 18.45 -7.57 -14.81
N LEU A 498 17.78 -8.20 -13.88
CA LEU A 498 18.40 -9.03 -12.84
C LEU A 498 17.69 -10.38 -12.81
N SER A 499 18.44 -11.45 -13.01
CA SER A 499 17.93 -12.81 -12.86
C SER A 499 18.18 -13.32 -11.44
N SER A 500 17.16 -13.92 -10.85
CA SER A 500 17.29 -14.68 -9.60
C SER A 500 17.27 -16.18 -9.89
N PRO A 501 17.85 -17.02 -9.02
CA PRO A 501 17.73 -18.46 -9.14
C PRO A 501 16.27 -18.90 -9.24
N LEU A 502 15.99 -19.90 -10.08
CA LEU A 502 14.64 -20.46 -10.21
C LEU A 502 14.19 -21.08 -8.89
N LYS A 503 12.99 -20.72 -8.45
CA LYS A 503 12.34 -21.22 -7.23
C LYS A 503 10.84 -21.34 -7.46
N LYS A 504 10.16 -22.22 -6.71
CA LYS A 504 8.70 -22.34 -6.80
C LYS A 504 8.01 -21.07 -6.31
N HIS A 505 8.46 -20.56 -5.20
CA HIS A 505 8.08 -19.29 -4.55
C HIS A 505 9.11 -18.95 -3.49
N ASP A 506 9.01 -17.77 -2.94
CA ASP A 506 9.84 -17.35 -1.81
C ASP A 506 9.39 -17.99 -0.50
N ASN A 507 10.33 -18.14 0.42
CA ASN A 507 10.06 -18.46 1.83
C ASN A 507 10.45 -17.25 2.70
N ILE A 508 9.74 -16.15 2.50
CA ILE A 508 9.93 -14.93 3.28
C ILE A 508 9.56 -15.18 4.76
N PRO A 509 10.25 -14.59 5.72
CA PRO A 509 9.88 -14.68 7.14
C PRO A 509 8.52 -14.00 7.38
N LEU A 510 7.42 -14.77 7.43
CA LEU A 510 6.03 -14.31 7.60
C LEU A 510 5.71 -13.98 9.08
#